data_8bae4994a7fa14b969770b95645755e7
#
_entry.id   8bae4994a7fa14b969770b95645755e7
#
_cell.length_a   1.000
_cell.length_b   1.000
_cell.length_c   1.000
_cell.angle_alpha   90.00
_cell.angle_beta   90.00
_cell.angle_gamma   90.00
#
_symmetry.space_group_name_H-M   'P 1'
#
loop_
_entity.id
_entity.type
_entity.pdbx_description
1 polymer ?
#
loop_
_entity_poly.entity_id
_entity_poly.type
_entity_poly.pdbx_seq_one_letter_code
_entity_poly.pdbx_strand_id
1 'polypeptide(L)'
;QHSKADLVLGLDDALVSEAKQSGLFAPHHTRLDALKVPGGWQDDTFVPYDYGYFAFVYDKDKLKQPPKSLKELVERQDLKVIYQDPRTSTPGQGLMLWMKSVYGDQAPAAWEQLAKKTVTVTKGWSEAYGMFLDGEVDMVLSYTSSPAYHLIAENKPQYRAAAFAEGHYRQVEVAAKLKSAAQDKLADQFLQFMVSPAFQQEIPAGNWMYPVIDQPLPKGFEQMITVAKPLSFTSDDVAANRKNWIREWLQAVTQ
;
A
#
# COMPACT_ATOMS: atom_id res chain seq x y z
N GLN A 1 8.27 20.27 18.21
CA GLN A 1 9.15 20.45 17.04
C GLN A 1 8.47 21.43 16.09
N HIS A 2 9.19 22.49 15.74
CA HIS A 2 8.66 23.54 14.88
C HIS A 2 8.97 23.22 13.41
N SER A 3 8.08 22.44 12.78
CA SER A 3 8.14 22.24 11.34
C SER A 3 7.68 23.51 10.63
N LYS A 4 8.36 23.85 9.52
CA LYS A 4 7.96 24.94 8.62
C LYS A 4 7.07 24.43 7.48
N ALA A 5 6.68 23.15 7.51
CA ALA A 5 5.82 22.56 6.50
C ALA A 5 4.39 23.10 6.61
N ASP A 6 3.74 23.31 5.48
CA ASP A 6 2.33 23.68 5.41
C ASP A 6 1.44 22.48 5.14
N LEU A 7 1.98 21.48 4.44
CA LEU A 7 1.30 20.26 4.04
C LEU A 7 2.13 19.03 4.40
N VAL A 8 1.44 17.91 4.62
CA VAL A 8 2.04 16.59 4.76
C VAL A 8 1.42 15.68 3.69
N LEU A 9 2.25 15.01 2.92
CA LEU A 9 1.86 14.06 1.88
C LEU A 9 2.45 12.68 2.20
N GLY A 10 1.82 11.63 1.68
CA GLY A 10 2.33 10.27 1.80
C GLY A 10 1.90 9.55 3.04
N LEU A 11 0.91 10.06 3.77
CA LEU A 11 0.28 9.33 4.86
C LEU A 11 -0.62 8.23 4.28
N ASP A 12 -0.73 7.15 5.02
CA ASP A 12 -1.58 6.01 4.69
C ASP A 12 -2.97 6.19 5.32
N ASP A 13 -4.02 5.86 4.58
CA ASP A 13 -5.40 5.93 5.07
C ASP A 13 -5.64 5.11 6.34
N ALA A 14 -4.91 4.02 6.54
CA ALA A 14 -4.99 3.23 7.77
C ALA A 14 -4.61 4.03 9.02
N LEU A 15 -3.80 5.07 8.89
CA LEU A 15 -3.31 5.89 9.99
C LEU A 15 -4.09 7.20 10.21
N VAL A 16 -5.18 7.41 9.45
CA VAL A 16 -5.95 8.66 9.52
C VAL A 16 -6.46 8.94 10.93
N SER A 17 -7.03 7.95 11.61
CA SER A 17 -7.55 8.16 12.97
C SER A 17 -6.44 8.51 13.97
N GLU A 18 -5.31 7.82 13.92
CA GLU A 18 -4.14 8.15 14.76
C GLU A 18 -3.62 9.56 14.45
N ALA A 19 -3.55 9.91 13.16
CA ALA A 19 -3.09 11.24 12.75
C ALA A 19 -4.02 12.35 13.25
N LYS A 20 -5.33 12.14 13.21
CA LYS A 20 -6.32 13.09 13.76
C LYS A 20 -6.14 13.28 15.26
N GLN A 21 -5.85 12.22 15.98
CA GLN A 21 -5.62 12.27 17.43
C GLN A 21 -4.41 13.12 17.80
N SER A 22 -3.46 13.32 16.88
CA SER A 22 -2.31 14.19 17.12
C SER A 22 -2.68 15.66 17.29
N GLY A 23 -3.84 16.08 16.76
CA GLY A 23 -4.27 17.47 16.77
C GLY A 23 -3.48 18.40 15.85
N LEU A 24 -2.62 17.86 14.98
CA LEU A 24 -1.71 18.65 14.14
C LEU A 24 -2.34 19.14 12.83
N PHE A 25 -3.44 18.53 12.40
CA PHE A 25 -4.02 18.75 11.08
C PHE A 25 -5.28 19.61 11.13
N ALA A 26 -5.46 20.43 10.09
CA ALA A 26 -6.63 21.29 9.92
C ALA A 26 -7.58 20.72 8.85
N PRO A 27 -8.89 21.00 8.96
CA PRO A 27 -9.83 20.61 7.90
C PRO A 27 -9.45 21.20 6.56
N HIS A 28 -9.65 20.42 5.49
CA HIS A 28 -9.46 20.89 4.12
C HIS A 28 -10.70 21.63 3.62
N HIS A 29 -10.52 22.39 2.53
CA HIS A 29 -11.61 23.07 1.80
C HIS A 29 -11.66 22.57 0.35
N THR A 30 -11.32 21.30 0.14
CA THR A 30 -11.21 20.67 -1.18
C THR A 30 -12.57 20.10 -1.59
N ARG A 31 -12.95 20.32 -2.85
CA ARG A 31 -14.12 19.65 -3.44
C ARG A 31 -13.73 18.25 -3.84
N LEU A 32 -14.48 17.27 -3.34
CA LEU A 32 -14.21 15.85 -3.53
C LEU A 32 -15.26 15.16 -4.44
N ASP A 33 -16.06 15.93 -5.19
CA ASP A 33 -17.17 15.41 -5.99
C ASP A 33 -16.73 14.45 -7.10
N ALA A 34 -15.53 14.66 -7.65
CA ALA A 34 -15.00 13.86 -8.75
C ALA A 34 -14.27 12.60 -8.30
N LEU A 35 -14.14 12.35 -7.00
CA LEU A 35 -13.40 11.21 -6.48
C LEU A 35 -14.04 9.87 -6.85
N LYS A 36 -13.19 8.92 -7.26
CA LYS A 36 -13.52 7.53 -7.59
C LYS A 36 -12.60 6.57 -6.84
N VAL A 37 -12.47 6.75 -5.53
CA VAL A 37 -11.71 5.85 -4.68
C VAL A 37 -12.57 4.61 -4.38
N PRO A 38 -12.04 3.39 -4.59
CA PRO A 38 -12.77 2.16 -4.25
C PRO A 38 -13.18 2.15 -2.78
N GLY A 39 -14.46 1.92 -2.52
CA GLY A 39 -15.04 2.01 -1.17
C GLY A 39 -15.49 3.41 -0.78
N GLY A 40 -15.27 4.41 -1.65
CA GLY A 40 -15.62 5.80 -1.38
C GLY A 40 -14.61 6.52 -0.49
N TRP A 41 -14.78 7.83 -0.38
CA TRP A 41 -13.95 8.64 0.51
C TRP A 41 -14.77 9.82 1.06
N GLN A 42 -14.80 9.89 2.37
CA GLN A 42 -15.42 11.03 3.08
C GLN A 42 -14.57 11.33 4.31
N ASP A 43 -13.83 12.42 4.25
CA ASP A 43 -13.04 12.90 5.38
C ASP A 43 -12.92 14.41 5.29
N ASP A 44 -12.99 15.08 6.44
CA ASP A 44 -12.92 16.54 6.51
C ASP A 44 -11.50 17.10 6.55
N THR A 45 -10.51 16.25 6.77
CA THR A 45 -9.11 16.66 7.01
C THR A 45 -8.16 16.11 5.96
N PHE A 46 -8.26 14.82 5.64
CA PHE A 46 -7.34 14.13 4.73
C PHE A 46 -7.93 14.01 3.32
N VAL A 47 -7.11 14.34 2.32
CA VAL A 47 -7.47 14.31 0.90
C VAL A 47 -6.70 13.18 0.24
N PRO A 48 -7.39 12.21 -0.40
CA PRO A 48 -6.71 11.12 -1.12
C PRO A 48 -6.14 11.64 -2.44
N TYR A 49 -4.97 11.12 -2.85
CA TYR A 49 -4.39 11.51 -4.13
C TYR A 49 -3.91 10.32 -4.98
N ASP A 50 -3.79 9.14 -4.41
CA ASP A 50 -3.64 7.90 -5.16
C ASP A 50 -4.13 6.71 -4.34
N TYR A 51 -4.29 5.57 -4.98
CA TYR A 51 -4.56 4.31 -4.29
C TYR A 51 -3.94 3.14 -5.03
N GLY A 52 -3.81 2.04 -4.32
CA GLY A 52 -3.35 0.78 -4.88
C GLY A 52 -3.70 -0.37 -3.95
N TYR A 53 -3.26 -1.56 -4.35
CA TYR A 53 -3.49 -2.79 -3.58
C TYR A 53 -2.18 -3.53 -3.40
N PHE A 54 -1.96 -4.07 -2.22
CA PHE A 54 -0.78 -4.88 -1.96
C PHE A 54 -0.86 -6.20 -2.72
N ALA A 55 0.29 -6.65 -3.20
CA ALA A 55 0.43 -7.92 -3.88
C ALA A 55 1.87 -8.43 -3.75
N PHE A 56 2.05 -9.73 -3.92
CA PHE A 56 3.37 -10.32 -4.08
C PHE A 56 3.69 -10.39 -5.57
N VAL A 57 4.84 -9.81 -5.93
CA VAL A 57 5.33 -9.73 -7.30
C VAL A 57 6.35 -10.84 -7.54
N TYR A 58 6.35 -11.40 -8.73
CA TYR A 58 7.23 -12.49 -9.15
C TYR A 58 7.65 -12.32 -10.62
N ASP A 59 8.69 -13.05 -11.00
CA ASP A 59 9.15 -13.18 -12.39
C ASP A 59 8.52 -14.46 -12.98
N LYS A 60 7.63 -14.31 -13.97
CA LYS A 60 6.90 -15.45 -14.55
C LYS A 60 7.81 -16.44 -15.31
N ASP A 61 8.99 -16.02 -15.70
CA ASP A 61 9.96 -16.89 -16.39
C ASP A 61 10.71 -17.78 -15.39
N LYS A 62 10.81 -17.35 -14.13
CA LYS A 62 11.46 -18.11 -13.04
C LYS A 62 10.46 -18.91 -12.21
N LEU A 63 9.30 -18.33 -11.90
CA LEU A 63 8.25 -18.96 -11.10
C LEU A 63 7.04 -19.24 -12.00
N LYS A 64 6.90 -20.50 -12.44
CA LYS A 64 5.86 -20.91 -13.39
C LYS A 64 4.49 -21.12 -12.75
N GLN A 65 4.47 -21.46 -11.47
CA GLN A 65 3.24 -21.74 -10.73
C GLN A 65 3.19 -20.88 -9.46
N PRO A 66 2.85 -19.57 -9.60
CA PRO A 66 2.71 -18.72 -8.44
C PRO A 66 1.53 -19.16 -7.57
N PRO A 67 1.56 -18.89 -6.26
CA PRO A 67 0.43 -19.16 -5.39
C PRO A 67 -0.80 -18.36 -5.84
N LYS A 68 -1.98 -18.95 -5.68
CA LYS A 68 -3.28 -18.38 -6.08
C LYS A 68 -4.05 -17.77 -4.92
N SER A 69 -3.48 -17.83 -3.72
CA SER A 69 -4.08 -17.28 -2.51
C SER A 69 -2.99 -16.91 -1.51
N LEU A 70 -3.32 -16.05 -0.57
CA LEU A 70 -2.42 -15.74 0.53
C LEU A 70 -2.16 -16.98 1.38
N LYS A 71 -3.19 -17.81 1.60
CA LYS A 71 -3.05 -19.07 2.32
C LYS A 71 -2.09 -20.02 1.64
N GLU A 72 -2.18 -20.16 0.32
CA GLU A 72 -1.25 -20.99 -0.44
C GLU A 72 0.18 -20.47 -0.34
N LEU A 73 0.40 -19.16 -0.42
CA LEU A 73 1.72 -18.56 -0.21
C LEU A 73 2.28 -18.95 1.17
N VAL A 74 1.47 -18.81 2.20
CA VAL A 74 1.88 -19.12 3.58
C VAL A 74 2.19 -20.62 3.77
N GLU A 75 1.38 -21.50 3.18
CA GLU A 75 1.50 -22.95 3.35
C GLU A 75 2.61 -23.59 2.51
N ARG A 76 2.90 -23.05 1.31
CA ARG A 76 3.94 -23.60 0.42
C ARG A 76 5.32 -23.47 1.05
N GLN A 77 6.14 -24.52 0.92
CA GLN A 77 7.50 -24.57 1.48
C GLN A 77 8.59 -24.43 0.40
N ASP A 78 8.21 -24.41 -0.87
CA ASP A 78 9.10 -24.35 -2.03
C ASP A 78 9.41 -22.92 -2.49
N LEU A 79 8.95 -21.91 -1.76
CA LEU A 79 9.12 -20.49 -2.11
C LEU A 79 10.02 -19.77 -1.13
N LYS A 80 10.76 -18.80 -1.65
CA LYS A 80 11.48 -17.81 -0.85
C LYS A 80 10.83 -16.45 -1.04
N VAL A 81 10.47 -15.81 0.05
CA VAL A 81 9.79 -14.52 0.02
C VAL A 81 10.54 -13.46 0.83
N ILE A 82 10.24 -12.22 0.52
CA ILE A 82 10.73 -11.07 1.26
C ILE A 82 9.60 -10.06 1.41
N TYR A 83 9.50 -9.47 2.59
CA TYR A 83 8.57 -8.39 2.87
C TYR A 83 9.22 -7.37 3.80
N GLN A 84 8.53 -6.28 4.06
CA GLN A 84 9.05 -5.17 4.84
C GLN A 84 8.49 -5.19 6.26
N ASP A 85 9.24 -4.60 7.18
CA ASP A 85 8.90 -4.54 8.60
C ASP A 85 7.65 -3.68 8.83
N PRO A 86 6.60 -4.22 9.46
CA PRO A 86 5.38 -3.46 9.76
C PRO A 86 5.60 -2.23 10.63
N ARG A 87 6.70 -2.17 11.36
CA ARG A 87 7.02 -1.05 12.26
C ARG A 87 7.62 0.15 11.54
N THR A 88 8.22 -0.06 10.38
CA THR A 88 9.02 0.96 9.67
C THR A 88 8.56 1.21 8.24
N SER A 89 7.62 0.42 7.71
CA SER A 89 7.24 0.46 6.30
C SER A 89 5.73 0.40 6.13
N THR A 90 5.19 1.26 5.26
CA THR A 90 3.77 1.23 4.89
C THR A 90 3.37 -0.10 4.22
N PRO A 91 4.11 -0.65 3.23
CA PRO A 91 3.80 -1.98 2.72
C PRO A 91 3.88 -3.08 3.79
N GLY A 92 4.85 -3.01 4.69
CA GLY A 92 4.95 -3.96 5.80
C GLY A 92 3.73 -3.93 6.70
N GLN A 93 3.27 -2.74 7.08
CA GLN A 93 2.02 -2.57 7.81
C GLN A 93 0.83 -3.09 6.99
N GLY A 94 0.83 -2.82 5.69
CA GLY A 94 -0.21 -3.31 4.77
C GLY A 94 -0.31 -4.83 4.78
N LEU A 95 0.81 -5.54 4.75
CA LEU A 95 0.81 -7.00 4.85
C LEU A 95 0.27 -7.46 6.20
N MET A 96 0.63 -6.79 7.29
CA MET A 96 0.10 -7.10 8.62
C MET A 96 -1.43 -7.00 8.64
N LEU A 97 -1.98 -5.93 8.08
CA LEU A 97 -3.42 -5.73 7.99
C LEU A 97 -4.08 -6.76 7.05
N TRP A 98 -3.43 -7.07 5.95
CA TRP A 98 -3.88 -8.09 5.00
C TRP A 98 -3.94 -9.48 5.66
N MET A 99 -2.87 -9.88 6.34
CA MET A 99 -2.81 -11.13 7.09
C MET A 99 -3.91 -11.19 8.14
N LYS A 100 -4.13 -10.09 8.85
CA LYS A 100 -5.18 -10.03 9.87
C LYS A 100 -6.59 -10.11 9.26
N SER A 101 -6.80 -9.48 8.11
CA SER A 101 -8.07 -9.57 7.37
C SER A 101 -8.41 -11.00 6.93
N VAL A 102 -7.39 -11.76 6.50
CA VAL A 102 -7.58 -13.12 5.99
C VAL A 102 -7.63 -14.16 7.10
N TYR A 103 -6.75 -14.04 8.08
CA TYR A 103 -6.56 -15.08 9.11
C TYR A 103 -7.23 -14.78 10.45
N GLY A 104 -7.56 -13.52 10.73
CA GLY A 104 -8.14 -13.15 12.02
C GLY A 104 -7.26 -13.61 13.19
N ASP A 105 -7.83 -14.37 14.12
CA ASP A 105 -7.10 -14.88 15.30
C ASP A 105 -6.05 -15.94 14.96
N GLN A 106 -6.07 -16.48 13.74
CA GLN A 106 -5.07 -17.43 13.25
C GLN A 106 -3.84 -16.76 12.64
N ALA A 107 -3.78 -15.44 12.63
CA ALA A 107 -2.65 -14.70 12.05
C ALA A 107 -1.29 -15.05 12.68
N PRO A 108 -1.14 -15.24 14.01
CA PRO A 108 0.15 -15.64 14.59
C PRO A 108 0.70 -16.94 13.99
N ALA A 109 -0.13 -17.96 13.86
CA ALA A 109 0.28 -19.24 13.25
C ALA A 109 0.68 -19.07 11.78
N ALA A 110 -0.03 -18.22 11.04
CA ALA A 110 0.30 -17.90 9.66
C ALA A 110 1.65 -17.18 9.55
N TRP A 111 1.94 -16.24 10.44
CA TRP A 111 3.23 -15.55 10.49
C TRP A 111 4.39 -16.50 10.78
N GLU A 112 4.20 -17.45 11.69
CA GLU A 112 5.19 -18.49 11.97
C GLU A 112 5.50 -19.33 10.74
N GLN A 113 4.47 -19.71 9.99
CA GLN A 113 4.63 -20.46 8.74
C GLN A 113 5.36 -19.63 7.68
N LEU A 114 4.96 -18.38 7.50
CA LEU A 114 5.58 -17.48 6.52
C LEU A 114 7.06 -17.22 6.87
N ALA A 115 7.39 -17.11 8.14
CA ALA A 115 8.76 -16.88 8.61
C ALA A 115 9.73 -17.96 8.14
N LYS A 116 9.28 -19.21 8.01
CA LYS A 116 10.13 -20.33 7.57
C LYS A 116 10.69 -20.16 6.16
N LYS A 117 10.02 -19.40 5.30
CA LYS A 117 10.43 -19.14 3.91
C LYS A 117 10.84 -17.68 3.69
N THR A 118 10.78 -16.84 4.70
CA THR A 118 11.17 -15.43 4.60
C THR A 118 12.68 -15.31 4.71
N VAL A 119 13.31 -14.82 3.65
CA VAL A 119 14.77 -14.66 3.60
C VAL A 119 15.22 -13.58 4.58
N THR A 120 14.50 -12.45 4.58
CA THR A 120 14.71 -11.36 5.53
C THR A 120 13.48 -10.45 5.54
N VAL A 121 13.39 -9.62 6.55
CA VAL A 121 12.40 -8.55 6.67
C VAL A 121 13.16 -7.23 6.61
N THR A 122 12.94 -6.44 5.57
CA THR A 122 13.70 -5.21 5.36
C THR A 122 13.04 -4.02 6.07
N LYS A 123 13.84 -2.98 6.29
CA LYS A 123 13.34 -1.73 6.86
C LYS A 123 12.34 -1.04 5.93
N GLY A 124 12.58 -1.06 4.63
CA GLY A 124 11.76 -0.37 3.63
C GLY A 124 11.60 -1.15 2.33
N TRP A 125 10.76 -0.61 1.46
CA TRP A 125 10.39 -1.22 0.20
C TRP A 125 11.58 -1.35 -0.77
N SER A 126 12.40 -0.32 -0.91
CA SER A 126 13.48 -0.30 -1.90
C SER A 126 14.48 -1.43 -1.70
N GLU A 127 14.84 -1.73 -0.46
CA GLU A 127 15.76 -2.81 -0.13
C GLU A 127 15.18 -4.17 -0.52
N ALA A 128 13.92 -4.43 -0.16
CA ALA A 128 13.24 -5.68 -0.47
C ALA A 128 13.09 -5.86 -1.99
N TYR A 129 12.65 -4.83 -2.67
CA TYR A 129 12.43 -4.90 -4.11
C TYR A 129 13.74 -5.08 -4.88
N GLY A 130 14.81 -4.41 -4.44
CA GLY A 130 16.16 -4.60 -4.99
C GLY A 130 16.65 -6.04 -4.86
N MET A 131 16.48 -6.67 -3.71
CA MET A 131 16.85 -8.08 -3.50
C MET A 131 16.06 -9.02 -4.42
N PHE A 132 14.79 -8.74 -4.64
CA PHE A 132 13.98 -9.50 -5.60
C PHE A 132 14.52 -9.34 -7.04
N LEU A 133 14.81 -8.12 -7.46
CA LEU A 133 15.34 -7.88 -8.82
C LEU A 133 16.71 -8.53 -9.02
N ASP A 134 17.51 -8.66 -7.96
CA ASP A 134 18.80 -9.35 -7.98
C ASP A 134 18.66 -10.89 -7.99
N GLY A 135 17.44 -11.41 -7.90
CA GLY A 135 17.16 -12.85 -7.96
C GLY A 135 17.34 -13.59 -6.64
N GLU A 136 17.39 -12.89 -5.52
CA GLU A 136 17.61 -13.50 -4.19
C GLU A 136 16.38 -14.18 -3.62
N VAL A 137 15.19 -13.81 -4.11
CA VAL A 137 13.89 -14.37 -3.66
C VAL A 137 12.97 -14.61 -4.85
N ASP A 138 11.95 -15.45 -4.65
CA ASP A 138 10.95 -15.76 -5.66
C ASP A 138 9.85 -14.71 -5.72
N MET A 139 9.48 -14.16 -4.59
CA MET A 139 8.38 -13.19 -4.49
C MET A 139 8.70 -12.08 -3.49
N VAL A 140 8.24 -10.88 -3.82
CA VAL A 140 8.41 -9.68 -2.98
C VAL A 140 7.07 -9.00 -2.77
N LEU A 141 6.86 -8.51 -1.54
CA LEU A 141 5.72 -7.66 -1.25
C LEU A 141 5.85 -6.31 -1.93
N SER A 142 4.87 -5.96 -2.74
CA SER A 142 4.75 -4.67 -3.42
C SER A 142 3.28 -4.38 -3.70
N TYR A 143 2.96 -3.94 -4.92
CA TYR A 143 1.60 -3.54 -5.32
C TYR A 143 1.19 -4.25 -6.60
N THR A 144 -0.13 -4.38 -6.81
CA THR A 144 -0.66 -4.95 -8.07
C THR A 144 -0.23 -4.16 -9.30
N SER A 145 0.09 -2.88 -9.14
CA SER A 145 0.53 -1.99 -10.21
C SER A 145 2.05 -1.98 -10.44
N SER A 146 2.83 -2.61 -9.57
CA SER A 146 4.30 -2.63 -9.70
C SER A 146 4.80 -3.18 -11.05
N PRO A 147 4.20 -4.23 -11.64
CA PRO A 147 4.63 -4.71 -12.94
C PRO A 147 4.49 -3.69 -14.07
N ALA A 148 3.60 -2.71 -13.94
CA ALA A 148 3.42 -1.67 -14.97
C ALA A 148 4.69 -0.84 -15.17
N TYR A 149 5.44 -0.56 -14.12
CA TYR A 149 6.73 0.12 -14.22
C TYR A 149 7.69 -0.65 -15.14
N HIS A 150 7.87 -1.94 -14.90
CA HIS A 150 8.78 -2.75 -15.70
C HIS A 150 8.31 -2.86 -17.15
N LEU A 151 7.01 -3.00 -17.35
CA LEU A 151 6.43 -3.12 -18.69
C LEU A 151 6.57 -1.82 -19.48
N ILE A 152 6.22 -0.69 -18.89
CA ILE A 152 6.13 0.61 -19.58
C ILE A 152 7.49 1.29 -19.66
N ALA A 153 8.22 1.38 -18.55
CA ALA A 153 9.48 2.11 -18.46
C ALA A 153 10.69 1.28 -18.93
N GLU A 154 10.65 -0.05 -18.77
CA GLU A 154 11.78 -0.92 -19.04
C GLU A 154 11.55 -1.93 -20.18
N ASN A 155 10.33 -2.02 -20.68
CA ASN A 155 9.93 -3.04 -21.67
C ASN A 155 10.24 -4.47 -21.19
N LYS A 156 9.99 -4.73 -19.91
CA LYS A 156 10.19 -6.04 -19.27
C LYS A 156 8.83 -6.63 -18.87
N PRO A 157 8.24 -7.51 -19.68
CA PRO A 157 6.90 -8.06 -19.43
C PRO A 157 6.87 -9.25 -18.47
N GLN A 158 8.03 -9.73 -18.00
CA GLN A 158 8.12 -10.94 -17.19
C GLN A 158 7.65 -10.77 -15.74
N TYR A 159 7.59 -9.54 -15.24
CA TYR A 159 7.14 -9.30 -13.88
C TYR A 159 5.62 -9.27 -13.80
N ARG A 160 5.08 -9.95 -12.80
CA ARG A 160 3.63 -10.10 -12.58
C ARG A 160 3.31 -9.97 -11.10
N ALA A 161 2.11 -9.54 -10.79
CA ALA A 161 1.54 -9.64 -9.45
C ALA A 161 0.71 -10.91 -9.36
N ALA A 162 0.85 -11.66 -8.27
CA ALA A 162 0.03 -12.85 -8.03
C ALA A 162 -1.37 -12.43 -7.58
N ALA A 163 -2.40 -12.88 -8.30
CA ALA A 163 -3.79 -12.63 -7.94
C ALA A 163 -4.22 -13.62 -6.86
N PHE A 164 -4.65 -13.13 -5.69
CA PHE A 164 -5.05 -13.95 -4.56
C PHE A 164 -6.56 -13.99 -4.39
N ALA A 165 -7.08 -15.19 -4.19
CA ALA A 165 -8.52 -15.45 -4.12
C ALA A 165 -9.22 -14.74 -2.95
N GLU A 166 -8.53 -14.54 -1.83
CA GLU A 166 -9.08 -13.84 -0.66
C GLU A 166 -9.31 -12.34 -0.90
N GLY A 167 -8.71 -11.79 -1.96
CA GLY A 167 -8.69 -10.36 -2.22
C GLY A 167 -7.34 -9.73 -1.87
N HIS A 168 -7.26 -8.43 -2.12
CA HIS A 168 -6.04 -7.64 -1.90
C HIS A 168 -6.35 -6.46 -0.99
N TYR A 169 -5.43 -6.17 -0.08
CA TYR A 169 -5.60 -5.07 0.86
C TYR A 169 -5.37 -3.73 0.16
N ARG A 170 -6.32 -2.81 0.33
CA ARG A 170 -6.28 -1.48 -0.28
C ARG A 170 -5.42 -0.52 0.53
N GLN A 171 -4.60 0.27 -0.16
CA GLN A 171 -3.91 1.42 0.40
C GLN A 171 -4.37 2.68 -0.34
N VAL A 172 -4.69 3.73 0.41
CA VAL A 172 -4.95 5.07 -0.14
C VAL A 172 -3.92 6.02 0.45
N GLU A 173 -3.18 6.73 -0.41
CA GLU A 173 -2.26 7.76 0.06
C GLU A 173 -3.00 9.08 0.19
N VAL A 174 -2.76 9.76 1.29
CA VAL A 174 -3.49 10.97 1.63
C VAL A 174 -2.56 12.14 1.96
N ALA A 175 -3.08 13.33 1.79
CA ALA A 175 -2.41 14.58 2.14
C ALA A 175 -3.29 15.39 3.07
N ALA A 176 -2.67 16.22 3.90
CA ALA A 176 -3.41 17.10 4.80
C ALA A 176 -2.63 18.39 5.05
N LYS A 177 -3.38 19.43 5.41
CA LYS A 177 -2.86 20.72 5.79
C LYS A 177 -2.59 20.73 7.29
N LEU A 178 -1.45 21.29 7.70
CA LEU A 178 -1.13 21.48 9.11
C LEU A 178 -1.86 22.69 9.69
N LYS A 179 -2.27 22.61 10.96
CA LYS A 179 -2.83 23.77 11.68
C LYS A 179 -1.84 24.93 11.77
N SER A 180 -0.54 24.62 11.79
CA SER A 180 0.53 25.59 11.86
C SER A 180 0.93 26.17 10.50
N ALA A 181 0.21 25.87 9.43
CA ALA A 181 0.52 26.32 8.08
C ALA A 181 0.54 27.85 8.01
N ALA A 182 1.69 28.41 7.57
CA ALA A 182 1.84 29.85 7.37
C ALA A 182 1.12 30.30 6.10
N GLN A 183 1.07 29.42 5.09
CA GLN A 183 0.45 29.67 3.77
C GLN A 183 -0.87 28.89 3.66
N ASP A 184 -1.82 29.17 4.53
CA ASP A 184 -3.07 28.42 4.66
C ASP A 184 -3.85 28.36 3.33
N LYS A 185 -3.99 29.50 2.67
CA LYS A 185 -4.72 29.61 1.40
C LYS A 185 -4.02 28.86 0.26
N LEU A 186 -2.70 28.95 0.19
CA LEU A 186 -1.91 28.25 -0.80
C LEU A 186 -1.95 26.74 -0.57
N ALA A 187 -1.94 26.31 0.68
CA ALA A 187 -2.10 24.91 1.05
C ALA A 187 -3.45 24.35 0.58
N ASP A 188 -4.54 25.08 0.78
CA ASP A 188 -5.86 24.69 0.28
C ASP A 188 -5.87 24.61 -1.26
N GLN A 189 -5.25 25.56 -1.93
CA GLN A 189 -5.13 25.54 -3.40
C GLN A 189 -4.34 24.34 -3.89
N PHE A 190 -3.27 23.96 -3.19
CA PHE A 190 -2.47 22.80 -3.55
C PHE A 190 -3.25 21.49 -3.35
N LEU A 191 -3.98 21.35 -2.25
CA LEU A 191 -4.83 20.18 -2.03
C LEU A 191 -5.88 20.03 -3.13
N GLN A 192 -6.50 21.13 -3.55
CA GLN A 192 -7.46 21.10 -4.66
C GLN A 192 -6.77 20.72 -5.97
N PHE A 193 -5.55 21.19 -6.21
CA PHE A 193 -4.76 20.83 -7.38
C PHE A 193 -4.47 19.32 -7.40
N MET A 194 -4.16 18.71 -6.25
CA MET A 194 -3.83 17.29 -6.16
C MET A 194 -4.96 16.37 -6.64
N VAL A 195 -6.22 16.80 -6.59
CA VAL A 195 -7.35 16.01 -7.09
C VAL A 195 -7.82 16.49 -8.47
N SER A 196 -7.10 17.39 -9.10
CA SER A 196 -7.41 17.87 -10.45
C SER A 196 -6.89 16.89 -11.52
N PRO A 197 -7.47 16.93 -12.73
CA PRO A 197 -6.96 16.11 -13.85
C PRO A 197 -5.49 16.34 -14.16
N ALA A 198 -5.00 17.59 -14.05
CA ALA A 198 -3.61 17.94 -14.33
C ALA A 198 -2.61 17.22 -13.41
N PHE A 199 -2.93 17.09 -12.13
CA PHE A 199 -2.12 16.33 -11.18
C PHE A 199 -2.32 14.83 -11.35
N GLN A 200 -3.57 14.41 -11.43
CA GLN A 200 -3.94 12.99 -11.41
C GLN A 200 -3.43 12.24 -12.65
N GLN A 201 -3.29 12.90 -13.79
CA GLN A 201 -2.72 12.26 -14.99
C GLN A 201 -1.25 11.85 -14.80
N GLU A 202 -0.54 12.46 -13.86
CA GLU A 202 0.86 12.14 -13.57
C GLU A 202 1.01 10.94 -12.60
N ILE A 203 -0.03 10.57 -11.89
CA ILE A 203 0.02 9.52 -10.87
C ILE A 203 0.43 8.15 -11.47
N PRO A 204 -0.19 7.65 -12.56
CA PRO A 204 0.10 6.29 -13.00
C PRO A 204 1.56 6.05 -13.37
N ALA A 205 2.19 6.93 -14.13
CA ALA A 205 3.58 6.78 -14.56
C ALA A 205 4.58 7.54 -13.68
N GLY A 206 4.11 8.41 -12.79
CA GLY A 206 4.96 9.12 -11.83
C GLY A 206 5.11 8.41 -10.50
N ASN A 207 4.09 7.68 -10.08
CA ASN A 207 4.07 7.00 -8.79
C ASN A 207 3.63 5.53 -8.86
N TRP A 208 3.26 5.03 -10.04
CA TRP A 208 2.88 3.64 -10.30
C TRP A 208 1.74 3.16 -9.38
N MET A 209 0.80 4.05 -9.16
CA MET A 209 -0.44 3.84 -8.42
C MET A 209 -1.63 4.24 -9.30
N TYR A 210 -2.83 4.08 -8.77
CA TYR A 210 -4.05 4.45 -9.49
C TYR A 210 -4.51 5.85 -9.12
N PRO A 211 -5.01 6.63 -10.11
CA PRO A 211 -5.56 7.96 -9.84
C PRO A 211 -6.87 7.86 -9.07
N VAL A 212 -7.19 8.89 -8.29
CA VAL A 212 -8.41 8.96 -7.47
C VAL A 212 -9.60 9.55 -8.20
N ILE A 213 -9.44 9.98 -9.45
CA ILE A 213 -10.52 10.44 -10.31
C ILE A 213 -10.61 9.55 -11.55
N ASP A 214 -11.75 9.55 -12.21
CA ASP A 214 -11.94 8.82 -13.45
C ASP A 214 -11.16 9.50 -14.59
N GLN A 215 -10.18 8.79 -15.14
CA GLN A 215 -9.39 9.25 -16.28
C GLN A 215 -8.70 8.07 -16.96
N PRO A 216 -8.29 8.22 -18.23
CA PRO A 216 -7.58 7.15 -18.94
C PRO A 216 -6.24 6.83 -18.28
N LEU A 217 -5.91 5.53 -18.24
CA LEU A 217 -4.61 5.04 -17.77
C LEU A 217 -3.65 4.89 -18.97
N PRO A 218 -2.34 5.00 -18.73
CA PRO A 218 -1.34 4.71 -19.77
C PRO A 218 -1.50 3.28 -20.30
N LYS A 219 -1.20 3.09 -21.60
CA LYS A 219 -1.19 1.78 -22.22
C LYS A 219 -0.22 0.86 -21.47
N GLY A 220 -0.69 -0.32 -21.12
CA GLY A 220 0.05 -1.30 -20.31
C GLY A 220 -0.61 -1.56 -18.98
N PHE A 221 -1.29 -0.57 -18.39
CA PHE A 221 -2.01 -0.77 -17.14
C PHE A 221 -3.16 -1.77 -17.26
N GLU A 222 -3.73 -1.96 -18.45
CA GLU A 222 -4.76 -2.97 -18.69
C GLU A 222 -4.25 -4.40 -18.50
N GLN A 223 -2.94 -4.62 -18.47
CA GLN A 223 -2.34 -5.92 -18.20
C GLN A 223 -2.17 -6.23 -16.71
N MET A 224 -2.40 -5.23 -15.85
CA MET A 224 -2.34 -5.44 -14.40
C MET A 224 -3.54 -6.28 -13.96
N ILE A 225 -3.37 -7.04 -12.87
CA ILE A 225 -4.48 -7.83 -12.34
C ILE A 225 -5.61 -6.91 -11.87
N THR A 226 -6.84 -7.38 -12.02
CA THR A 226 -8.04 -6.69 -11.50
C THR A 226 -8.33 -7.21 -10.11
N VAL A 227 -8.50 -6.28 -9.15
CA VAL A 227 -8.86 -6.63 -7.78
C VAL A 227 -10.38 -6.66 -7.68
N ALA A 228 -10.96 -7.85 -7.66
CA ALA A 228 -12.40 -8.04 -7.53
C ALA A 228 -12.89 -7.84 -6.10
N LYS A 229 -12.03 -8.07 -5.11
CA LYS A 229 -12.37 -8.00 -3.69
C LYS A 229 -11.34 -7.15 -2.93
N PRO A 230 -11.56 -5.83 -2.84
CA PRO A 230 -10.75 -4.96 -1.99
C PRO A 230 -10.98 -5.28 -0.52
N LEU A 231 -9.88 -5.40 0.24
CA LEU A 231 -9.92 -5.59 1.68
C LEU A 231 -9.44 -4.32 2.36
N SER A 232 -10.06 -3.95 3.46
CA SER A 232 -9.63 -2.82 4.29
C SER A 232 -10.26 -2.89 5.67
N PHE A 233 -9.53 -2.44 6.67
CA PHE A 233 -10.08 -2.06 7.98
C PHE A 233 -10.38 -0.56 7.99
N THR A 234 -11.27 -0.13 8.86
CA THR A 234 -11.41 1.30 9.14
C THR A 234 -10.16 1.81 9.87
N SER A 235 -9.85 3.09 9.72
CA SER A 235 -8.72 3.68 10.46
C SER A 235 -8.94 3.65 11.98
N ASP A 236 -10.18 3.64 12.45
CA ASP A 236 -10.50 3.47 13.88
C ASP A 236 -10.13 2.08 14.38
N ASP A 237 -10.44 1.04 13.61
CA ASP A 237 -10.04 -0.33 13.94
C ASP A 237 -8.51 -0.47 13.98
N VAL A 238 -7.82 0.13 13.02
CA VAL A 238 -6.36 0.12 13.00
C VAL A 238 -5.78 0.85 14.21
N ALA A 239 -6.30 2.04 14.53
CA ALA A 239 -5.86 2.80 15.69
C ALA A 239 -6.03 2.00 17.00
N ALA A 240 -7.15 1.27 17.13
CA ALA A 240 -7.44 0.48 18.33
C ALA A 240 -6.53 -0.76 18.47
N ASN A 241 -6.05 -1.35 17.37
CA ASN A 241 -5.43 -2.67 17.38
C ASN A 241 -3.97 -2.72 16.89
N ARG A 242 -3.50 -1.67 16.20
CA ARG A 242 -2.20 -1.69 15.51
C ARG A 242 -1.04 -2.12 16.40
N LYS A 243 -0.95 -1.58 17.61
CA LYS A 243 0.15 -1.91 18.54
C LYS A 243 0.12 -3.38 18.96
N ASN A 244 -1.07 -3.92 19.19
CA ASN A 244 -1.24 -5.33 19.55
C ASN A 244 -0.91 -6.25 18.37
N TRP A 245 -1.33 -5.88 17.17
CA TRP A 245 -1.05 -6.67 15.96
C TRP A 245 0.44 -6.65 15.62
N ILE A 246 1.15 -5.55 15.85
CA ILE A 246 2.61 -5.48 15.71
C ILE A 246 3.30 -6.42 16.70
N ARG A 247 2.87 -6.43 17.97
CA ARG A 247 3.42 -7.34 18.98
C ARG A 247 3.18 -8.80 18.61
N GLU A 248 1.99 -9.12 18.15
CA GLU A 248 1.59 -10.44 17.68
C GLU A 248 2.51 -10.93 16.54
N TRP A 249 2.74 -10.06 15.55
CA TRP A 249 3.67 -10.33 14.47
C TRP A 249 5.10 -10.57 15.01
N LEU A 250 5.60 -9.65 15.82
CA LEU A 250 6.96 -9.71 16.34
C LEU A 250 7.21 -11.00 17.15
N GLN A 251 6.27 -11.38 18.01
CA GLN A 251 6.37 -12.61 18.78
C GLN A 251 6.41 -13.85 17.86
N ALA A 252 5.58 -13.87 16.84
CA ALA A 252 5.50 -15.00 15.92
C ALA A 252 6.78 -15.19 15.09
N VAL A 253 7.40 -14.10 14.64
CA VAL A 253 8.57 -14.18 13.73
C VAL A 253 9.91 -14.27 14.47
N THR A 254 9.94 -14.08 15.78
CA THR A 254 11.16 -14.16 16.59
C THR A 254 11.29 -15.47 17.37
N GLN A 255 10.38 -16.41 17.20
CA GLN A 255 10.44 -17.72 17.86
C GLN A 255 11.36 -18.70 17.15
#